data_9120a73fc4b85a14cebda732670130b2
#
_entry.id   9120a73fc4b85a14cebda732670130b2
#
_cell.length_a   1.000
_cell.length_b   1.000
_cell.length_c   1.000
_cell.angle_alpha   90.00
_cell.angle_beta   90.00
_cell.angle_gamma   90.00
#
_symmetry.space_group_name_H-M   'P 1'
#
loop_
_entity.id
_entity.type
_entity.pdbx_description
1 polymer ?
#
loop_
_entity_poly.entity_id
_entity_poly.type
_entity_poly.pdbx_seq_one_letter_code
_entity_poly.pdbx_strand_id
1 'polypeptide(L)'
;MSKIVIIGAGAMGSAFALPCLDNNHDINIVGTHLENEFIDQLKKNNNLHPGLKTKIPQEIKIFKFEKFDELLKTNVDLIVLGISSKGIEWVADQLSRLYKDGNIPKLLMLTKGLSIHNNQYELLVDKLERLLEEKGIKKVDISAVGGPCLAAGLANRVHSSVVIANKDIQTAKKIADMLNTNYYHTSHSNDLNGVEVSAAIKNIYSMAVGAAKGLCSKNISNEVREKNYLNTASALIKQ
;
A
#
# COMPACT_ATOMS: atom_id res chain seq x y z
N MET A 1 -3.56 19.92 6.59
CA MET A 1 -2.99 18.92 7.50
C MET A 1 -4.08 17.91 7.82
N SER A 2 -3.88 16.64 7.50
CA SER A 2 -4.85 15.56 7.75
C SER A 2 -4.29 14.58 8.77
N LYS A 3 -5.17 13.89 9.48
CA LYS A 3 -4.79 12.80 10.39
C LYS A 3 -4.89 11.48 9.65
N ILE A 4 -3.76 10.79 9.51
CA ILE A 4 -3.65 9.52 8.81
C ILE A 4 -3.25 8.44 9.80
N VAL A 5 -4.01 7.34 9.84
CA VAL A 5 -3.67 6.14 10.61
C VAL A 5 -3.33 5.02 9.65
N ILE A 6 -2.13 4.47 9.79
CA ILE A 6 -1.65 3.34 9.00
C ILE A 6 -1.76 2.08 9.86
N ILE A 7 -2.53 1.11 9.41
CA ILE A 7 -2.67 -0.20 10.05
C ILE A 7 -1.62 -1.14 9.44
N GLY A 8 -0.68 -1.58 10.27
CA GLY A 8 0.45 -2.42 9.90
C GLY A 8 1.77 -1.69 9.90
N ALA A 9 2.70 -2.14 10.75
CA ALA A 9 4.04 -1.61 10.91
C ALA A 9 5.08 -2.32 10.04
N GLY A 10 4.64 -3.15 9.09
CA GLY A 10 5.50 -3.82 8.13
C GLY A 10 6.21 -2.85 7.18
N ALA A 11 7.08 -3.40 6.31
CA ALA A 11 7.95 -2.58 5.45
C ALA A 11 7.17 -1.55 4.60
N MET A 12 6.05 -1.96 3.97
CA MET A 12 5.30 -1.05 3.10
C MET A 12 4.52 -0.01 3.91
N GLY A 13 3.85 -0.39 5.01
CA GLY A 13 3.13 0.56 5.87
C GLY A 13 4.07 1.61 6.46
N SER A 14 5.24 1.18 6.95
CA SER A 14 6.26 2.09 7.48
C SER A 14 6.88 3.00 6.42
N ALA A 15 7.15 2.49 5.22
CA ALA A 15 7.68 3.30 4.12
C ALA A 15 6.65 4.32 3.61
N PHE A 16 5.38 3.93 3.55
CA PHE A 16 4.29 4.80 3.09
C PHE A 16 4.02 5.99 4.04
N ALA A 17 4.41 5.86 5.30
CA ALA A 17 4.34 6.96 6.25
C ALA A 17 5.21 8.18 5.85
N LEU A 18 6.29 7.96 5.09
CA LEU A 18 7.22 9.03 4.71
C LEU A 18 6.62 10.09 3.77
N PRO A 19 6.03 9.74 2.61
CA PRO A 19 5.39 10.74 1.77
C PRO A 19 4.22 11.45 2.48
N CYS A 20 3.54 10.77 3.41
CA CYS A 20 2.52 11.40 4.23
C CYS A 20 3.12 12.45 5.19
N LEU A 21 4.25 12.12 5.84
CA LEU A 21 4.95 13.04 6.73
C LEU A 21 5.53 14.22 5.95
N ASP A 22 6.17 13.97 4.81
CA ASP A 22 6.80 15.00 3.96
C ASP A 22 5.75 16.00 3.41
N ASN A 23 4.47 15.62 3.38
CA ASN A 23 3.32 16.50 3.11
C ASN A 23 2.70 17.13 4.37
N ASN A 24 3.39 17.09 5.51
CA ASN A 24 2.97 17.70 6.78
C ASN A 24 1.64 17.16 7.32
N HIS A 25 1.35 15.86 7.17
CA HIS A 25 0.22 15.20 7.81
C HIS A 25 0.60 14.67 9.21
N ASP A 26 -0.40 14.51 10.10
CA ASP A 26 -0.23 13.82 11.40
C ASP A 26 -0.33 12.31 11.16
N ILE A 27 0.80 11.59 11.34
CA ILE A 27 0.92 10.18 10.98
C ILE A 27 1.06 9.33 12.23
N ASN A 28 0.15 8.36 12.32
CA ASN A 28 0.18 7.35 13.36
C ASN A 28 0.20 5.95 12.70
N ILE A 29 1.18 5.14 13.03
CA ILE A 29 1.23 3.73 12.64
C ILE A 29 0.73 2.92 13.83
N VAL A 30 -0.22 2.03 13.61
CA VAL A 30 -0.64 1.04 14.60
C VAL A 30 -0.38 -0.36 14.07
N GLY A 31 0.33 -1.16 14.84
CA GLY A 31 0.60 -2.55 14.48
C GLY A 31 -0.65 -3.41 14.53
N THR A 32 -0.61 -4.52 13.81
CA THR A 32 -1.55 -5.62 13.98
C THR A 32 -1.26 -6.39 15.27
N HIS A 33 -2.16 -7.28 15.68
CA HIS A 33 -1.96 -8.15 16.83
C HIS A 33 -0.70 -9.05 16.73
N LEU A 34 -0.13 -9.22 15.53
CA LEU A 34 1.07 -10.01 15.26
C LEU A 34 2.38 -9.19 15.33
N GLU A 35 2.29 -7.86 15.47
CA GLU A 35 3.45 -6.97 15.32
C GLU A 35 3.93 -6.35 16.64
N ASN A 36 3.38 -6.73 17.79
CA ASN A 36 3.73 -6.13 19.09
C ASN A 36 5.23 -6.30 19.43
N GLU A 37 5.76 -7.51 19.26
CA GLU A 37 7.20 -7.78 19.50
C GLU A 37 8.09 -7.05 18.50
N PHE A 38 7.66 -7.02 17.23
CA PHE A 38 8.35 -6.27 16.18
C PHE A 38 8.45 -4.77 16.52
N ILE A 39 7.36 -4.17 16.99
CA ILE A 39 7.32 -2.76 17.40
C ILE A 39 8.22 -2.51 18.61
N ASP A 40 8.29 -3.43 19.57
CA ASP A 40 9.22 -3.31 20.68
C ASP A 40 10.68 -3.33 20.21
N GLN A 41 11.02 -4.23 19.30
CA GLN A 41 12.37 -4.29 18.73
C GLN A 41 12.70 -3.03 17.92
N LEU A 42 11.74 -2.53 17.14
CA LEU A 42 11.88 -1.30 16.38
C LEU A 42 12.20 -0.11 17.29
N LYS A 43 11.44 0.06 18.36
CA LYS A 43 11.65 1.13 19.35
C LYS A 43 12.99 1.00 20.08
N LYS A 44 13.37 -0.22 20.49
CA LYS A 44 14.68 -0.49 21.12
C LYS A 44 15.85 -0.15 20.20
N ASN A 45 15.69 -0.31 18.88
CA ASN A 45 16.69 -0.01 17.87
C ASN A 45 16.58 1.42 17.31
N ASN A 46 16.07 2.37 18.09
CA ASN A 46 15.94 3.78 17.69
C ASN A 46 15.20 3.95 16.37
N ASN A 47 14.09 3.24 16.21
CA ASN A 47 13.23 3.20 15.04
C ASN A 47 13.94 2.73 13.73
N LEU A 48 15.05 2.02 13.81
CA LEU A 48 15.68 1.39 12.65
C LEU A 48 14.84 0.19 12.20
N HIS A 49 14.16 0.34 11.06
CA HIS A 49 13.32 -0.73 10.53
C HIS A 49 14.17 -1.79 9.81
N PRO A 50 14.15 -3.07 10.27
CA PRO A 50 15.07 -4.09 9.77
C PRO A 50 14.86 -4.41 8.28
N GLY A 51 13.62 -4.45 7.81
CA GLY A 51 13.30 -4.72 6.40
C GLY A 51 13.58 -3.54 5.46
N LEU A 52 13.56 -2.31 5.95
CA LEU A 52 13.85 -1.10 5.16
C LEU A 52 15.32 -0.69 5.25
N LYS A 53 16.03 -1.13 6.29
CA LYS A 53 17.39 -0.69 6.65
C LYS A 53 17.51 0.84 6.79
N THR A 54 16.41 1.49 7.17
CA THR A 54 16.27 2.94 7.28
C THR A 54 15.58 3.27 8.59
N LYS A 55 15.95 4.38 9.21
CA LYS A 55 15.27 4.88 10.41
C LYS A 55 13.95 5.52 10.04
N ILE A 56 12.90 5.18 10.76
CA ILE A 56 11.62 5.87 10.68
C ILE A 56 11.75 7.16 11.50
N PRO A 57 11.39 8.34 10.93
CA PRO A 57 11.40 9.61 11.66
C PRO A 57 10.61 9.56 12.96
N GLN A 58 11.07 10.29 13.97
CA GLN A 58 10.43 10.28 15.30
C GLN A 58 9.05 10.98 15.31
N GLU A 59 8.81 11.82 14.34
CA GLU A 59 7.53 12.50 14.11
C GLU A 59 6.42 11.50 13.75
N ILE A 60 6.78 10.34 13.17
CA ILE A 60 5.86 9.24 12.92
C ILE A 60 5.69 8.44 14.22
N LYS A 61 4.53 8.54 14.80
CA LYS A 61 4.21 7.84 16.04
C LYS A 61 3.85 6.39 15.75
N ILE A 62 4.54 5.45 16.42
CA ILE A 62 4.32 4.00 16.21
C ILE A 62 3.76 3.39 17.48
N PHE A 63 2.62 2.73 17.35
CA PHE A 63 1.86 2.15 18.44
C PHE A 63 1.66 0.66 18.27
N LYS A 64 1.62 -0.06 19.38
CA LYS A 64 1.20 -1.45 19.43
C LYS A 64 -0.31 -1.59 19.22
N PHE A 65 -0.76 -2.81 18.98
CA PHE A 65 -2.16 -3.13 18.76
C PHE A 65 -3.11 -2.68 19.89
N GLU A 66 -2.66 -2.65 21.12
CA GLU A 66 -3.47 -2.19 22.26
C GLU A 66 -4.00 -0.75 22.11
N LYS A 67 -3.33 0.06 21.28
CA LYS A 67 -3.76 1.43 20.96
C LYS A 67 -4.67 1.53 19.72
N PHE A 68 -5.01 0.41 19.09
CA PHE A 68 -5.79 0.36 17.87
C PHE A 68 -7.14 1.10 18.00
N ASP A 69 -7.94 0.72 19.00
CA ASP A 69 -9.27 1.30 19.20
C ASP A 69 -9.21 2.79 19.54
N GLU A 70 -8.27 3.17 20.39
CA GLU A 70 -8.08 4.57 20.82
C GLU A 70 -7.74 5.46 19.62
N LEU A 71 -6.81 5.02 18.77
CA LEU A 71 -6.38 5.79 17.60
C LEU A 71 -7.47 5.94 16.55
N LEU A 72 -8.19 4.85 16.25
CA LEU A 72 -9.21 4.83 15.21
C LEU A 72 -10.52 5.49 15.62
N LYS A 73 -10.80 5.61 16.92
CA LYS A 73 -11.96 6.37 17.44
C LYS A 73 -11.77 7.89 17.44
N THR A 74 -10.58 8.36 17.12
CA THR A 74 -10.34 9.81 16.94
C THR A 74 -10.86 10.28 15.58
N ASN A 75 -10.80 11.60 15.33
CA ASN A 75 -11.15 12.13 14.00
C ASN A 75 -10.05 11.80 12.99
N VAL A 76 -10.16 10.66 12.31
CA VAL A 76 -9.23 10.17 11.29
C VAL A 76 -9.75 10.53 9.92
N ASP A 77 -8.93 11.16 9.08
CA ASP A 77 -9.28 11.54 7.71
C ASP A 77 -9.06 10.39 6.72
N LEU A 78 -8.02 9.57 6.96
CA LEU A 78 -7.64 8.46 6.10
C LEU A 78 -7.07 7.29 6.93
N ILE A 79 -7.61 6.10 6.73
CA ILE A 79 -7.03 4.86 7.23
C ILE A 79 -6.31 4.17 6.08
N VAL A 80 -5.03 3.89 6.26
CA VAL A 80 -4.20 3.19 5.28
C VAL A 80 -4.00 1.74 5.71
N LEU A 81 -4.32 0.80 4.84
CA LEU A 81 -4.19 -0.64 5.10
C LEU A 81 -2.85 -1.14 4.58
N GLY A 82 -1.83 -1.15 5.45
CA GLY A 82 -0.47 -1.65 5.20
C GLY A 82 -0.27 -3.12 5.58
N ILE A 83 -1.31 -3.93 5.49
CA ILE A 83 -1.36 -5.34 5.88
C ILE A 83 -1.18 -6.29 4.69
N SER A 84 -0.94 -7.57 4.94
CA SER A 84 -0.92 -8.60 3.89
C SER A 84 -2.35 -8.96 3.45
N SER A 85 -2.49 -9.62 2.28
CA SER A 85 -3.80 -10.11 1.80
C SER A 85 -4.49 -11.07 2.77
N LYS A 86 -3.72 -11.81 3.57
CA LYS A 86 -4.24 -12.68 4.64
C LYS A 86 -4.84 -11.89 5.82
N GLY A 87 -4.48 -10.62 5.98
CA GLY A 87 -5.00 -9.75 7.04
C GLY A 87 -6.31 -9.06 6.70
N ILE A 88 -6.85 -9.19 5.48
CA ILE A 88 -8.08 -8.50 5.05
C ILE A 88 -9.29 -8.92 5.91
N GLU A 89 -9.45 -10.20 6.20
CA GLU A 89 -10.54 -10.70 7.04
C GLU A 89 -10.44 -10.14 8.46
N TRP A 90 -9.25 -10.21 9.04
CA TRP A 90 -8.97 -9.66 10.36
C TRP A 90 -9.26 -8.14 10.43
N VAL A 91 -8.83 -7.35 9.44
CA VAL A 91 -9.10 -5.91 9.47
C VAL A 91 -10.58 -5.59 9.26
N ALA A 92 -11.30 -6.37 8.45
CA ALA A 92 -12.75 -6.26 8.32
C ALA A 92 -13.45 -6.49 9.66
N ASP A 93 -13.02 -7.51 10.44
CA ASP A 93 -13.53 -7.76 11.79
C ASP A 93 -13.27 -6.58 12.73
N GLN A 94 -12.06 -6.04 12.73
CA GLN A 94 -11.71 -4.91 13.60
C GLN A 94 -12.50 -3.64 13.24
N LEU A 95 -12.56 -3.29 11.94
CA LEU A 95 -13.27 -2.10 11.48
C LEU A 95 -14.78 -2.21 11.72
N SER A 96 -15.40 -3.35 11.44
CA SER A 96 -16.83 -3.56 11.67
C SER A 96 -17.19 -3.49 13.16
N ARG A 97 -16.34 -4.05 14.03
CA ARG A 97 -16.51 -3.95 15.48
C ARG A 97 -16.44 -2.50 15.97
N LEU A 98 -15.51 -1.73 15.41
CA LEU A 98 -15.21 -0.38 15.87
C LEU A 98 -16.22 0.66 15.37
N TYR A 99 -16.70 0.49 14.15
CA TYR A 99 -17.59 1.43 13.46
C TYR A 99 -19.02 0.88 13.26
N LYS A 100 -19.45 0.00 14.15
CA LYS A 100 -20.77 -0.67 14.06
C LYS A 100 -21.94 0.31 13.88
N ASP A 101 -21.89 1.44 14.57
CA ASP A 101 -22.94 2.46 14.57
C ASP A 101 -22.52 3.75 13.86
N GLY A 102 -21.42 3.73 13.12
CA GLY A 102 -20.85 4.92 12.49
C GLY A 102 -20.28 4.68 11.09
N ASN A 103 -19.84 5.76 10.47
CA ASN A 103 -19.18 5.70 9.17
C ASN A 103 -17.69 5.40 9.34
N ILE A 104 -17.21 4.41 8.61
CA ILE A 104 -15.77 4.17 8.48
C ILE A 104 -15.14 5.37 7.73
N PRO A 105 -14.01 5.93 8.24
CA PRO A 105 -13.22 6.90 7.48
C PRO A 105 -12.80 6.33 6.11
N LYS A 106 -12.35 7.19 5.21
CA LYS A 106 -11.83 6.73 3.91
C LYS A 106 -10.71 5.71 4.11
N LEU A 107 -10.75 4.65 3.31
CA LEU A 107 -9.74 3.59 3.33
C LEU A 107 -8.84 3.70 2.11
N LEU A 108 -7.53 3.51 2.29
CA LEU A 108 -6.57 3.34 1.22
C LEU A 108 -5.85 2.00 1.38
N MET A 109 -6.04 1.11 0.41
CA MET A 109 -5.42 -0.20 0.41
C MET A 109 -4.06 -0.18 -0.28
N LEU A 110 -2.99 -0.53 0.44
CA LEU A 110 -1.65 -0.77 -0.12
C LEU A 110 -1.46 -2.23 -0.55
N THR A 111 -2.29 -3.12 -0.03
CA THR A 111 -2.25 -4.56 -0.28
C THR A 111 -2.55 -4.85 -1.74
N LYS A 112 -1.78 -5.73 -2.34
CA LYS A 112 -1.91 -6.15 -3.75
C LYS A 112 -2.18 -7.63 -3.82
N GLY A 113 -2.97 -8.04 -4.80
CA GLY A 113 -3.28 -9.45 -5.03
C GLY A 113 -4.72 -9.68 -5.42
N LEU A 114 -5.06 -10.94 -5.58
CA LEU A 114 -6.40 -11.43 -5.85
C LEU A 114 -6.79 -12.43 -4.76
N SER A 115 -8.06 -12.55 -4.54
CA SER A 115 -8.71 -13.55 -3.69
C SER A 115 -9.57 -14.47 -4.55
N ILE A 116 -10.09 -15.53 -3.97
CA ILE A 116 -11.07 -16.42 -4.61
C ILE A 116 -12.31 -16.45 -3.70
N HIS A 117 -13.46 -16.16 -4.31
CA HIS A 117 -14.75 -16.29 -3.67
C HIS A 117 -15.71 -17.00 -4.64
N ASN A 118 -16.42 -18.03 -4.19
CA ASN A 118 -17.35 -18.82 -4.99
C ASN A 118 -16.74 -19.31 -6.34
N ASN A 119 -15.49 -19.79 -6.30
CA ASN A 119 -14.72 -20.24 -7.46
C ASN A 119 -14.46 -19.16 -8.54
N GLN A 120 -14.59 -17.90 -8.19
CA GLN A 120 -14.28 -16.76 -9.05
C GLN A 120 -13.17 -15.90 -8.43
N TYR A 121 -12.38 -15.25 -9.29
CA TYR A 121 -11.41 -14.26 -8.80
C TYR A 121 -12.14 -13.03 -8.27
N GLU A 122 -11.68 -12.54 -7.12
CA GLU A 122 -12.21 -11.39 -6.42
C GLU A 122 -11.07 -10.41 -6.16
N LEU A 123 -11.29 -9.13 -6.42
CA LEU A 123 -10.35 -8.07 -6.04
C LEU A 123 -10.31 -7.90 -4.52
N LEU A 124 -9.19 -7.44 -3.99
CA LEU A 124 -9.07 -7.30 -2.53
C LEU A 124 -9.94 -6.17 -1.98
N VAL A 125 -10.19 -5.13 -2.77
CA VAL A 125 -11.15 -4.07 -2.42
C VAL A 125 -12.56 -4.65 -2.34
N ASP A 126 -12.99 -5.42 -3.35
CA ASP A 126 -14.32 -6.04 -3.37
C ASP A 126 -14.46 -7.05 -2.21
N LYS A 127 -13.39 -7.82 -1.91
CA LYS A 127 -13.37 -8.71 -0.73
C LYS A 127 -13.60 -7.92 0.57
N LEU A 128 -12.89 -6.81 0.76
CA LEU A 128 -13.05 -6.00 1.96
C LEU A 128 -14.46 -5.38 2.04
N GLU A 129 -14.95 -4.82 0.93
CA GLU A 129 -16.30 -4.25 0.84
C GLU A 129 -17.35 -5.28 1.22
N ARG A 130 -17.33 -6.47 0.59
CA ARG A 130 -18.23 -7.58 0.90
C ARG A 130 -18.19 -8.01 2.37
N LEU A 131 -16.98 -8.22 2.93
CA LEU A 131 -16.83 -8.62 4.33
C LEU A 131 -17.37 -7.57 5.31
N LEU A 132 -17.24 -6.30 5.00
CA LEU A 132 -17.81 -5.21 5.80
C LEU A 132 -19.33 -5.16 5.66
N GLU A 133 -19.86 -5.35 4.46
CA GLU A 133 -21.33 -5.43 4.21
C GLU A 133 -21.97 -6.61 4.94
N GLU A 134 -21.35 -7.80 4.90
CA GLU A 134 -21.80 -8.99 5.64
C GLU A 134 -21.87 -8.73 7.17
N LYS A 135 -21.10 -7.78 7.67
CA LYS A 135 -21.07 -7.34 9.07
C LYS A 135 -21.96 -6.13 9.37
N GLY A 136 -22.77 -5.70 8.37
CA GLY A 136 -23.74 -4.62 8.52
C GLY A 136 -23.22 -3.22 8.21
N ILE A 137 -22.00 -3.06 7.72
CA ILE A 137 -21.47 -1.77 7.28
C ILE A 137 -21.87 -1.53 5.82
N LYS A 138 -22.87 -0.69 5.60
CA LYS A 138 -23.51 -0.54 4.28
C LYS A 138 -22.80 0.35 3.28
N LYS A 139 -21.86 1.19 3.73
CA LYS A 139 -21.17 2.13 2.84
C LYS A 139 -19.75 2.38 3.31
N VAL A 140 -18.81 2.00 2.47
CA VAL A 140 -17.38 2.21 2.71
C VAL A 140 -16.77 2.87 1.49
N ASP A 141 -15.91 3.86 1.71
CA ASP A 141 -15.16 4.54 0.65
C ASP A 141 -13.73 3.95 0.62
N ILE A 142 -13.49 3.01 -0.29
CA ILE A 142 -12.23 2.29 -0.40
C ILE A 142 -11.50 2.70 -1.68
N SER A 143 -10.27 3.13 -1.50
CA SER A 143 -9.33 3.39 -2.58
C SER A 143 -8.22 2.34 -2.59
N ALA A 144 -7.60 2.13 -3.74
CA ALA A 144 -6.41 1.30 -3.88
C ALA A 144 -5.26 2.09 -4.51
N VAL A 145 -4.01 1.65 -4.23
CA VAL A 145 -2.82 2.19 -4.87
C VAL A 145 -2.14 1.12 -5.72
N GLY A 146 -1.96 1.42 -7.01
CA GLY A 146 -1.21 0.60 -7.96
C GLY A 146 0.05 1.29 -8.44
N GLY A 147 1.03 0.53 -8.91
CA GLY A 147 2.25 1.07 -9.51
C GLY A 147 3.54 0.44 -9.01
N PRO A 148 4.66 0.72 -9.69
CA PRO A 148 5.99 0.20 -9.37
C PRO A 148 6.60 0.98 -8.21
N CYS A 149 6.26 0.60 -6.99
CA CYS A 149 6.81 1.18 -5.77
C CYS A 149 7.29 0.05 -4.85
N LEU A 150 8.58 0.07 -4.53
CA LEU A 150 9.22 -0.83 -3.58
C LEU A 150 9.36 -0.12 -2.23
N ALA A 151 9.04 -0.81 -1.14
CA ALA A 151 9.11 -0.24 0.20
C ALA A 151 10.48 0.35 0.54
N ALA A 152 11.58 -0.37 0.25
CA ALA A 152 12.92 0.12 0.49
C ALA A 152 13.28 1.36 -0.37
N GLY A 153 12.81 1.40 -1.63
CA GLY A 153 12.95 2.57 -2.50
C GLY A 153 12.20 3.78 -1.94
N LEU A 154 10.93 3.58 -1.57
CA LEU A 154 10.11 4.64 -0.99
C LEU A 154 10.70 5.19 0.31
N ALA A 155 11.20 4.30 1.18
CA ALA A 155 11.85 4.67 2.43
C ALA A 155 13.12 5.52 2.22
N ASN A 156 13.77 5.38 1.09
CA ASN A 156 14.94 6.18 0.67
C ASN A 156 14.57 7.32 -0.30
N ARG A 157 13.30 7.66 -0.42
CA ARG A 157 12.79 8.73 -1.29
C ARG A 157 13.19 8.57 -2.76
N VAL A 158 13.34 7.31 -3.21
CA VAL A 158 13.55 7.00 -4.64
C VAL A 158 12.29 7.33 -5.41
N HIS A 159 12.44 8.03 -6.53
CA HIS A 159 11.32 8.42 -7.38
C HIS A 159 10.45 7.21 -7.75
N SER A 160 9.18 7.32 -7.48
CA SER A 160 8.17 6.30 -7.72
C SER A 160 6.91 6.94 -8.28
N SER A 161 6.29 6.31 -9.26
CA SER A 161 5.01 6.77 -9.82
C SER A 161 3.94 5.73 -9.53
N VAL A 162 2.82 6.20 -8.98
CA VAL A 162 1.68 5.36 -8.61
C VAL A 162 0.36 5.98 -9.04
N VAL A 163 -0.66 5.15 -9.12
CA VAL A 163 -2.04 5.54 -9.39
C VAL A 163 -2.87 5.28 -8.15
N ILE A 164 -3.57 6.30 -7.68
CA ILE A 164 -4.62 6.16 -6.67
C ILE A 164 -5.95 5.95 -7.40
N ALA A 165 -6.60 4.84 -7.12
CA ALA A 165 -7.87 4.52 -7.75
C ALA A 165 -9.01 4.45 -6.73
N ASN A 166 -10.18 4.97 -7.15
CA ASN A 166 -11.42 4.91 -6.38
C ASN A 166 -12.60 4.98 -7.35
N LYS A 167 -13.72 4.33 -7.05
CA LYS A 167 -14.96 4.41 -7.85
C LYS A 167 -15.42 5.88 -8.04
N ASP A 168 -15.16 6.75 -7.04
CA ASP A 168 -15.32 8.21 -7.13
C ASP A 168 -14.01 8.89 -7.50
N ILE A 169 -13.92 9.45 -8.70
CA ILE A 169 -12.72 10.15 -9.20
C ILE A 169 -12.30 11.33 -8.33
N GLN A 170 -13.25 12.01 -7.67
CA GLN A 170 -12.94 13.14 -6.80
C GLN A 170 -12.26 12.68 -5.51
N THR A 171 -12.67 11.55 -4.96
CA THR A 171 -11.98 10.91 -3.83
C THR A 171 -10.58 10.43 -4.23
N ALA A 172 -10.44 9.77 -5.40
CA ALA A 172 -9.13 9.37 -5.92
C ALA A 172 -8.19 10.57 -6.06
N LYS A 173 -8.68 11.66 -6.66
CA LYS A 173 -7.92 12.90 -6.84
C LYS A 173 -7.49 13.51 -5.49
N LYS A 174 -8.40 13.64 -4.54
CA LYS A 174 -8.09 14.20 -3.21
C LYS A 174 -7.00 13.41 -2.49
N ILE A 175 -7.07 12.08 -2.53
CA ILE A 175 -6.05 11.22 -1.92
C ILE A 175 -4.73 11.34 -2.69
N ALA A 176 -4.76 11.36 -4.02
CA ALA A 176 -3.55 11.54 -4.83
C ALA A 176 -2.86 12.88 -4.51
N ASP A 177 -3.60 13.99 -4.48
CA ASP A 177 -3.07 15.31 -4.15
C ASP A 177 -2.50 15.36 -2.72
N MET A 178 -3.13 14.65 -1.76
CA MET A 178 -2.67 14.54 -0.37
C MET A 178 -1.30 13.84 -0.26
N LEU A 179 -1.02 12.88 -1.14
CA LEU A 179 0.16 12.00 -1.06
C LEU A 179 1.30 12.41 -1.99
N ASN A 180 1.06 13.32 -2.94
CA ASN A 180 2.02 13.70 -3.97
C ASN A 180 3.21 14.46 -3.38
N THR A 181 4.43 13.99 -3.65
CA THR A 181 5.68 14.66 -3.26
C THR A 181 6.60 14.81 -4.47
N ASN A 182 7.79 15.40 -4.28
CA ASN A 182 8.80 15.51 -5.32
C ASN A 182 9.44 14.16 -5.73
N TYR A 183 9.19 13.08 -4.99
CA TYR A 183 9.70 11.73 -5.26
C TYR A 183 8.59 10.66 -5.34
N TYR A 184 7.42 10.90 -4.74
CA TYR A 184 6.27 10.01 -4.80
C TYR A 184 5.19 10.65 -5.67
N HIS A 185 5.26 10.37 -6.97
CA HIS A 185 4.40 10.97 -7.97
C HIS A 185 3.09 10.19 -8.04
N THR A 186 1.99 10.85 -7.72
CA THR A 186 0.67 10.25 -7.71
C THR A 186 -0.19 10.76 -8.86
N SER A 187 -0.81 9.87 -9.59
CA SER A 187 -1.93 10.13 -10.49
C SER A 187 -3.20 9.53 -9.91
N HIS A 188 -4.34 9.77 -10.53
CA HIS A 188 -5.63 9.27 -10.06
C HIS A 188 -6.46 8.68 -11.19
N SER A 189 -7.31 7.68 -10.86
CA SER A 189 -8.19 6.99 -11.79
C SER A 189 -9.50 6.61 -11.12
N ASN A 190 -10.57 6.52 -11.90
CA ASN A 190 -11.81 5.87 -11.46
C ASN A 190 -11.90 4.40 -11.88
N ASP A 191 -10.93 3.89 -12.62
CA ASP A 191 -10.80 2.48 -12.94
C ASP A 191 -10.10 1.72 -11.81
N LEU A 192 -10.82 1.53 -10.71
CA LEU A 192 -10.34 0.79 -9.55
C LEU A 192 -9.98 -0.65 -9.90
N ASN A 193 -10.81 -1.29 -10.73
CA ASN A 193 -10.63 -2.68 -11.14
C ASN A 193 -9.35 -2.85 -11.98
N GLY A 194 -9.15 -2.00 -12.98
CA GLY A 194 -7.96 -2.05 -13.83
C GLY A 194 -6.69 -1.82 -13.05
N VAL A 195 -6.69 -0.89 -12.07
CA VAL A 195 -5.53 -0.61 -11.22
C VAL A 195 -5.21 -1.80 -10.31
N GLU A 196 -6.20 -2.43 -9.67
CA GLU A 196 -5.98 -3.59 -8.80
C GLU A 196 -5.53 -4.83 -9.58
N VAL A 197 -6.16 -5.14 -10.73
CA VAL A 197 -5.76 -6.25 -11.60
C VAL A 197 -4.32 -6.04 -12.07
N SER A 198 -3.99 -4.86 -12.58
CA SER A 198 -2.63 -4.54 -13.04
C SER A 198 -1.60 -4.69 -11.92
N ALA A 199 -1.93 -4.25 -10.70
CA ALA A 199 -1.07 -4.40 -9.53
C ALA A 199 -0.87 -5.87 -9.12
N ALA A 200 -1.88 -6.72 -9.28
CA ALA A 200 -1.83 -8.15 -8.95
C ALA A 200 -0.96 -8.92 -9.95
N ILE A 201 -1.14 -8.67 -11.27
CA ILE A 201 -0.46 -9.41 -12.35
C ILE A 201 0.93 -8.87 -12.71
N LYS A 202 1.35 -7.73 -12.16
CA LYS A 202 2.65 -7.09 -12.49
C LYS A 202 3.86 -8.04 -12.45
N ASN A 203 3.81 -9.06 -11.59
CA ASN A 203 4.90 -10.03 -11.45
C ASN A 203 5.09 -10.89 -12.71
N ILE A 204 4.06 -11.09 -13.52
CA ILE A 204 4.13 -11.77 -14.82
C ILE A 204 5.06 -10.97 -15.75
N TYR A 205 4.87 -9.65 -15.80
CA TYR A 205 5.74 -8.77 -16.57
C TYR A 205 7.17 -8.74 -16.02
N SER A 206 7.33 -8.76 -14.70
CA SER A 206 8.65 -8.86 -14.06
C SER A 206 9.37 -10.17 -14.42
N MET A 207 8.63 -11.28 -14.55
CA MET A 207 9.19 -12.56 -15.00
C MET A 207 9.63 -12.49 -16.48
N ALA A 208 8.82 -11.89 -17.36
CA ALA A 208 9.17 -11.69 -18.76
C ALA A 208 10.43 -10.83 -18.92
N VAL A 209 10.51 -9.74 -18.14
CA VAL A 209 11.70 -8.87 -18.06
C VAL A 209 12.93 -9.64 -17.55
N GLY A 210 12.77 -10.47 -16.52
CA GLY A 210 13.83 -11.33 -15.99
C GLY A 210 14.32 -12.37 -16.99
N ALA A 211 13.40 -12.99 -17.74
CA ALA A 211 13.72 -13.94 -18.82
C ALA A 211 14.50 -13.26 -19.97
N ALA A 212 14.04 -12.08 -20.40
CA ALA A 212 14.75 -11.30 -21.41
C ALA A 212 16.18 -10.96 -20.97
N LYS A 213 16.36 -10.59 -19.70
CA LYS A 213 17.69 -10.32 -19.12
C LYS A 213 18.57 -11.58 -19.10
N GLY A 214 17.99 -12.73 -18.78
CA GLY A 214 18.71 -14.02 -18.74
C GLY A 214 19.12 -14.51 -20.14
N LEU A 215 18.35 -14.20 -21.18
CA LEU A 215 18.62 -14.57 -22.57
C LEU A 215 19.70 -13.70 -23.23
N CYS A 216 20.04 -12.54 -22.67
CA CYS A 216 21.10 -11.69 -23.20
C CYS A 216 22.44 -12.40 -23.10
N SER A 217 23.21 -12.44 -24.19
CA SER A 217 24.50 -13.11 -24.27
C SER A 217 25.50 -12.57 -23.23
N LYS A 218 26.21 -13.49 -22.58
CA LYS A 218 27.26 -13.17 -21.61
C LYS A 218 28.50 -12.52 -22.24
N ASN A 219 28.67 -12.65 -23.57
CA ASN A 219 29.83 -12.15 -24.31
C ASN A 219 29.66 -10.72 -24.83
N ILE A 220 28.58 -10.04 -24.49
CA ILE A 220 28.31 -8.65 -24.88
C ILE A 220 28.65 -7.73 -23.72
N SER A 221 29.19 -6.51 -24.02
CA SER A 221 29.47 -5.52 -22.99
C SER A 221 28.23 -5.22 -22.12
N ASN A 222 28.43 -4.86 -20.85
CA ASN A 222 27.32 -4.59 -19.94
C ASN A 222 26.38 -3.50 -20.48
N GLU A 223 26.91 -2.48 -21.15
CA GLU A 223 26.13 -1.38 -21.73
C GLU A 223 25.22 -1.86 -22.87
N VAL A 224 25.74 -2.68 -23.80
CA VAL A 224 24.95 -3.27 -24.88
C VAL A 224 23.92 -4.27 -24.36
N ARG A 225 24.28 -5.01 -23.30
CA ARG A 225 23.37 -5.95 -22.62
C ARG A 225 22.20 -5.24 -22.00
N GLU A 226 22.43 -4.14 -21.26
CA GLU A 226 21.37 -3.35 -20.68
C GLU A 226 20.44 -2.75 -21.72
N LYS A 227 21.00 -2.22 -22.82
CA LYS A 227 20.21 -1.67 -23.93
C LYS A 227 19.32 -2.73 -24.60
N ASN A 228 19.88 -3.92 -24.88
CA ASN A 228 19.12 -5.03 -25.46
C ASN A 228 18.04 -5.54 -24.51
N TYR A 229 18.36 -5.64 -23.21
CA TYR A 229 17.39 -6.00 -22.18
C TYR A 229 16.22 -5.02 -22.12
N LEU A 230 16.49 -3.71 -22.07
CA LEU A 230 15.45 -2.67 -22.04
C LEU A 230 14.59 -2.69 -23.30
N ASN A 231 15.18 -2.89 -24.47
CA ASN A 231 14.45 -2.98 -25.72
C ASN A 231 13.52 -4.23 -25.76
N THR A 232 14.04 -5.38 -25.33
CA THR A 232 13.27 -6.63 -25.26
C THR A 232 12.15 -6.54 -24.24
N ALA A 233 12.42 -6.00 -23.05
CA ALA A 233 11.43 -5.78 -22.02
C ALA A 233 10.33 -4.81 -22.48
N SER A 234 10.71 -3.71 -23.14
CA SER A 234 9.75 -2.74 -23.70
C SER A 234 8.87 -3.34 -24.80
N ALA A 235 9.43 -4.22 -25.65
CA ALA A 235 8.67 -4.92 -26.67
C ALA A 235 7.65 -5.90 -26.06
N LEU A 236 8.03 -6.63 -25.01
CA LEU A 236 7.15 -7.57 -24.30
C LEU A 236 6.01 -6.88 -23.52
N ILE A 237 6.24 -5.65 -23.06
CA ILE A 237 5.23 -4.88 -22.31
C ILE A 237 4.23 -4.19 -23.25
N LYS A 238 4.62 -3.93 -24.52
CA LYS A 238 3.77 -3.28 -25.52
C LYS A 238 2.81 -4.22 -26.24
N GLN A 239 2.98 -5.52 -26.12
CA GLN A 239 2.08 -6.56 -26.64
C GLN A 239 0.97 -6.88 -25.64
#